data_c8ed3bd7c7a89fd4fbfb09739f3e0fa1
#
_entry.id   c8ed3bd7c7a89fd4fbfb09739f3e0fa1
#
_cell.length_a   1.000
_cell.length_b   1.000
_cell.length_c   1.000
_cell.angle_alpha   90.00
_cell.angle_beta   90.00
_cell.angle_gamma   90.00
#
_symmetry.space_group_name_H-M   'P 1'
#
loop_
_entity.id
_entity.type
_entity.pdbx_description
1 polymer ?
#
loop_
_entity_poly.entity_id
_entity_poly.type
_entity_poly.pdbx_seq_one_letter_code
_entity_poly.pdbx_strand_id
1 'polypeptide(L)'
;MSTELTSPESGMLLSMQMVADPLAELLWDFTLETTGDCPSLRCCQVYCGQTSLQDDTLYLIPQGMGGLFPANQFRYIAIDDLSGEAPHICKLQRPFFEVMNEVVSTFQRYHDFETQLNQIVTGGGTLVDLCRAGSAFFQNTNLLQSVLR
;
A
#
# COMPACT_ATOMS: atom_id res chain seq x y z
N MET A 1 18.37 -17.23 3.77
CA MET A 1 18.47 -15.83 3.33
C MET A 1 17.23 -15.47 2.52
N SER A 2 16.62 -14.39 2.84
CA SER A 2 15.41 -13.97 2.15
C SER A 2 15.75 -13.28 0.82
N THR A 3 15.07 -13.67 -0.24
CA THR A 3 15.14 -12.99 -1.53
C THR A 3 13.82 -12.27 -1.83
N GLU A 4 13.02 -12.03 -0.81
CA GLU A 4 11.72 -11.42 -0.97
C GLU A 4 11.83 -9.99 -1.48
N LEU A 5 10.92 -9.65 -2.39
CA LEU A 5 10.77 -8.27 -2.84
C LEU A 5 9.98 -7.53 -1.78
N THR A 6 10.63 -6.58 -1.12
CA THR A 6 10.01 -5.78 -0.07
C THR A 6 10.16 -4.31 -0.43
N SER A 7 9.07 -3.55 -0.32
CA SER A 7 9.12 -2.11 -0.50
C SER A 7 9.94 -1.46 0.62
N PRO A 8 10.47 -0.24 0.42
CA PRO A 8 11.14 0.48 1.49
C PRO A 8 10.20 0.66 2.69
N GLU A 9 10.75 0.48 3.89
CA GLU A 9 10.01 0.76 5.10
C GLU A 9 9.87 2.26 5.29
N SER A 10 8.74 2.67 5.83
CA SER A 10 8.45 4.06 6.11
C SER A 10 7.92 4.20 7.53
N GLY A 11 8.21 5.34 8.18
CA GLY A 11 7.55 5.68 9.43
C GLY A 11 6.10 6.07 9.22
N MET A 12 5.73 6.47 8.00
CA MET A 12 4.36 6.75 7.63
C MET A 12 3.63 5.44 7.34
N LEU A 13 2.51 5.21 8.03
CA LEU A 13 1.74 3.97 7.89
C LEU A 13 0.58 4.19 6.92
N LEU A 14 0.31 3.18 6.10
CA LEU A 14 -0.74 3.23 5.09
C LEU A 14 -1.91 2.33 5.48
N SER A 15 -3.13 2.73 5.08
CA SER A 15 -4.31 1.88 5.13
C SER A 15 -4.52 1.17 3.80
N MET A 16 -5.40 0.18 3.77
CA MET A 16 -5.77 -0.49 2.52
C MET A 16 -6.44 0.49 1.56
N GLN A 17 -7.24 1.42 2.07
CA GLN A 17 -7.87 2.44 1.22
C GLN A 17 -6.82 3.29 0.50
N MET A 18 -5.76 3.67 1.19
CA MET A 18 -4.67 4.46 0.59
C MET A 18 -3.96 3.69 -0.52
N VAL A 19 -3.87 2.38 -0.40
CA VAL A 19 -3.29 1.53 -1.44
C VAL A 19 -4.27 1.34 -2.60
N ALA A 20 -5.56 1.23 -2.31
CA ALA A 20 -6.59 1.02 -3.33
C ALA A 20 -6.82 2.25 -4.20
N ASP A 21 -6.70 3.45 -3.66
CA ASP A 21 -7.02 4.67 -4.39
C ASP A 21 -6.24 4.84 -5.70
N PRO A 22 -4.91 4.62 -5.76
CA PRO A 22 -4.19 4.69 -7.02
C PRO A 22 -4.65 3.64 -8.03
N LEU A 23 -5.05 2.45 -7.59
CA LEU A 23 -5.57 1.41 -8.48
C LEU A 23 -6.91 1.82 -9.09
N ALA A 24 -7.75 2.46 -8.29
CA ALA A 24 -9.03 2.98 -8.76
C ALA A 24 -8.83 4.11 -9.78
N GLU A 25 -7.81 4.95 -9.59
CA GLU A 25 -7.47 6.00 -10.55
C GLU A 25 -7.04 5.42 -11.90
N LEU A 26 -6.45 4.23 -11.91
CA LEU A 26 -6.09 3.51 -13.13
C LEU A 26 -7.29 2.79 -13.76
N LEU A 27 -8.47 2.91 -13.17
CA LEU A 27 -9.70 2.26 -13.61
C LEU A 27 -9.59 0.73 -13.60
N TRP A 28 -8.81 0.19 -12.68
CA TRP A 28 -8.71 -1.25 -12.49
C TRP A 28 -9.92 -1.77 -11.72
N ASP A 29 -10.44 -2.90 -12.14
CA ASP A 29 -11.54 -3.57 -11.45
C ASP A 29 -10.99 -4.46 -10.33
N PHE A 30 -11.58 -4.33 -9.16
CA PHE A 30 -11.21 -5.16 -8.00
C PHE A 30 -12.30 -5.09 -6.94
N THR A 31 -12.25 -6.02 -6.00
CA THR A 31 -13.09 -5.99 -4.79
C THR A 31 -12.24 -5.50 -3.63
N LEU A 32 -12.75 -4.53 -2.89
CA LEU A 32 -12.09 -3.94 -1.73
C LEU A 32 -12.92 -4.18 -0.48
N GLU A 33 -12.29 -4.76 0.54
CA GLU A 33 -12.87 -4.92 1.87
C GLU A 33 -12.10 -4.05 2.85
N THR A 34 -12.78 -3.14 3.52
CA THR A 34 -12.14 -2.18 4.44
C THR A 34 -12.61 -2.29 5.88
N THR A 35 -13.43 -3.27 6.22
CA THR A 35 -13.88 -3.45 7.59
C THR A 35 -12.68 -3.62 8.52
N GLY A 36 -12.55 -2.73 9.51
CA GLY A 36 -11.42 -2.74 10.42
C GLY A 36 -10.14 -2.15 9.85
N ASP A 37 -10.21 -1.50 8.68
CA ASP A 37 -9.03 -0.90 8.07
C ASP A 37 -8.52 0.28 8.90
N CYS A 38 -7.20 0.37 9.03
CA CYS A 38 -6.54 1.48 9.72
C CYS A 38 -5.13 1.65 9.14
N PRO A 39 -4.51 2.84 9.29
CA PRO A 39 -3.15 3.06 8.82
C PRO A 39 -2.17 2.29 9.68
N SER A 40 -1.78 1.10 9.24
CA SER A 40 -0.87 0.23 9.97
C SER A 40 0.12 -0.50 9.07
N LEU A 41 0.07 -0.29 7.75
CA LEU A 41 0.94 -0.95 6.80
C LEU A 41 2.22 -0.15 6.63
N ARG A 42 3.35 -0.80 6.89
CA ARG A 42 4.69 -0.19 6.78
C ARG A 42 5.35 -0.49 5.45
N CYS A 43 5.11 -1.68 4.91
CA CYS A 43 5.72 -2.14 3.67
C CYS A 43 4.85 -3.21 3.02
N CYS A 44 5.26 -3.66 1.84
CA CYS A 44 4.61 -4.78 1.18
C CYS A 44 5.64 -5.84 0.80
N GLN A 45 5.19 -7.08 0.72
CA GLN A 45 6.01 -8.23 0.34
C GLN A 45 5.21 -9.14 -0.58
N VAL A 46 5.90 -9.83 -1.47
CA VAL A 46 5.29 -10.90 -2.25
C VAL A 46 5.14 -12.12 -1.36
N TYR A 47 3.94 -12.70 -1.33
CA TYR A 47 3.73 -13.94 -0.60
C TYR A 47 4.28 -15.12 -1.41
N CYS A 48 5.20 -15.86 -0.83
CA CYS A 48 5.82 -17.02 -1.46
C CYS A 48 5.81 -18.25 -0.56
N GLY A 49 4.85 -18.30 0.37
CA GLY A 49 4.71 -19.44 1.29
C GLY A 49 5.49 -19.30 2.58
N GLN A 50 6.06 -18.13 2.87
CA GLN A 50 6.78 -17.90 4.10
C GLN A 50 5.85 -18.13 5.31
N THR A 51 6.38 -18.71 6.39
CA THR A 51 5.60 -19.05 7.56
C THR A 51 5.58 -17.97 8.62
N SER A 52 6.54 -17.04 8.58
CA SER A 52 6.60 -15.94 9.53
C SER A 52 6.05 -14.68 8.86
N LEU A 53 4.80 -14.34 9.16
CA LEU A 53 4.13 -13.18 8.60
C LEU A 53 4.01 -12.09 9.67
N GLN A 54 3.91 -10.83 9.22
CA GLN A 54 3.88 -9.68 10.11
C GLN A 54 2.63 -8.84 9.88
N ASP A 55 2.09 -8.26 10.96
CA ASP A 55 0.84 -7.50 10.93
C ASP A 55 0.98 -6.16 10.20
N ASP A 56 2.18 -5.61 10.13
CA ASP A 56 2.44 -4.32 9.49
C ASP A 56 2.83 -4.44 8.01
N THR A 57 2.68 -5.61 7.45
CA THR A 57 3.07 -5.90 6.07
C THR A 57 1.85 -6.23 5.22
N LEU A 58 1.78 -5.64 4.04
CA LEU A 58 0.78 -5.98 3.03
C LEU A 58 1.33 -7.09 2.14
N TYR A 59 0.64 -8.22 2.06
CA TYR A 59 1.10 -9.35 1.28
C TYR A 59 0.47 -9.34 -0.11
N LEU A 60 1.32 -9.41 -1.14
CA LEU A 60 0.89 -9.51 -2.53
C LEU A 60 0.87 -10.98 -2.91
N ILE A 61 -0.29 -11.51 -3.24
CA ILE A 61 -0.49 -12.94 -3.45
C ILE A 61 -0.56 -13.22 -4.94
N PRO A 62 0.44 -13.91 -5.52
CA PRO A 62 0.38 -14.31 -6.92
C PRO A 62 -0.78 -15.26 -7.20
N GLN A 63 -1.17 -15.34 -8.47
CA GLN A 63 -2.24 -16.23 -8.88
C GLN A 63 -1.93 -17.66 -8.46
N GLY A 64 -2.92 -18.33 -7.87
CA GLY A 64 -2.79 -19.71 -7.42
C GLY A 64 -2.11 -19.91 -6.08
N MET A 65 -1.63 -18.84 -5.44
CA MET A 65 -0.89 -18.95 -4.17
C MET A 65 -1.75 -18.69 -2.93
N GLY A 66 -3.03 -18.41 -3.10
CA GLY A 66 -3.88 -17.99 -1.99
C GLY A 66 -4.27 -19.11 -1.02
N GLY A 67 -4.17 -20.37 -1.43
CA GLY A 67 -4.71 -21.48 -0.64
C GLY A 67 -4.06 -21.69 0.72
N LEU A 68 -2.81 -21.27 0.88
CA LEU A 68 -2.07 -21.42 2.13
C LEU A 68 -1.99 -20.13 2.93
N PHE A 69 -2.48 -19.02 2.38
CA PHE A 69 -2.37 -17.72 3.04
C PHE A 69 -3.44 -17.58 4.12
N PRO A 70 -3.07 -17.12 5.34
CA PRO A 70 -4.05 -16.91 6.42
C PRO A 70 -4.81 -15.60 6.22
N ALA A 71 -5.80 -15.61 5.33
CA ALA A 71 -6.53 -14.43 4.87
C ALA A 71 -7.39 -13.78 5.95
N ASN A 72 -7.61 -14.44 7.08
CA ASN A 72 -8.39 -13.88 8.18
C ASN A 72 -7.54 -13.06 9.16
N GLN A 73 -6.21 -13.12 9.04
CA GLN A 73 -5.31 -12.50 10.00
C GLN A 73 -4.48 -11.34 9.41
N PHE A 74 -4.16 -11.41 8.12
CA PHE A 74 -3.22 -10.48 7.51
C PHE A 74 -3.85 -9.79 6.30
N ARG A 75 -3.46 -8.53 6.06
CA ARG A 75 -3.92 -7.78 4.89
C ARG A 75 -3.24 -8.29 3.65
N TYR A 76 -3.99 -8.32 2.55
CA TYR A 76 -3.45 -8.84 1.31
C TYR A 76 -4.08 -8.20 0.07
N ILE A 77 -3.39 -8.36 -1.04
CA ILE A 77 -3.88 -8.10 -2.38
C ILE A 77 -3.73 -9.38 -3.18
N ALA A 78 -4.82 -9.88 -3.75
CA ALA A 78 -4.82 -11.12 -4.51
C ALA A 78 -5.38 -10.91 -5.91
N ILE A 79 -4.78 -11.60 -6.89
CA ILE A 79 -5.33 -11.67 -8.24
C ILE A 79 -6.62 -12.49 -8.21
N ASP A 80 -6.58 -13.61 -7.50
CA ASP A 80 -7.71 -14.52 -7.40
C ASP A 80 -8.82 -13.98 -6.48
N ASP A 81 -9.96 -14.66 -6.49
CA ASP A 81 -11.04 -14.41 -5.55
C ASP A 81 -10.71 -15.13 -4.25
N LEU A 82 -10.13 -14.40 -3.32
CA LEU A 82 -9.74 -14.93 -2.02
C LEU A 82 -10.55 -14.24 -0.93
N SER A 83 -11.33 -15.01 -0.19
CA SER A 83 -12.15 -14.49 0.91
C SER A 83 -11.34 -14.44 2.19
N GLY A 84 -11.49 -13.35 2.95
CA GLY A 84 -10.84 -13.18 4.24
C GLY A 84 -11.54 -12.12 5.06
N GLU A 85 -11.28 -12.12 6.37
CA GLU A 85 -11.87 -11.13 7.27
C GLU A 85 -11.01 -9.88 7.43
N ALA A 86 -9.71 -10.00 7.18
CA ALA A 86 -8.82 -8.84 7.21
C ALA A 86 -9.10 -7.92 6.02
N PRO A 87 -8.82 -6.61 6.14
CA PRO A 87 -8.93 -5.72 4.99
C PRO A 87 -8.08 -6.22 3.82
N HIS A 88 -8.65 -6.19 2.61
CA HIS A 88 -7.98 -6.77 1.46
C HIS A 88 -8.51 -6.23 0.13
N ILE A 89 -7.74 -6.50 -0.92
CA ILE A 89 -8.12 -6.30 -2.31
C ILE A 89 -8.02 -7.66 -3.01
N CYS A 90 -9.04 -8.03 -3.76
CA CYS A 90 -9.00 -9.27 -4.53
C CYS A 90 -9.69 -9.11 -5.87
N LYS A 91 -9.66 -10.17 -6.70
CA LYS A 91 -10.25 -10.18 -8.04
C LYS A 91 -9.66 -9.11 -8.95
N LEU A 92 -8.36 -8.88 -8.85
CA LEU A 92 -7.68 -7.94 -9.73
C LEU A 92 -7.51 -8.57 -11.11
N GLN A 93 -8.09 -7.93 -12.13
CA GLN A 93 -8.05 -8.41 -13.52
C GLN A 93 -6.78 -7.89 -14.22
N ARG A 94 -5.62 -8.07 -13.59
CA ARG A 94 -4.36 -7.54 -14.09
C ARG A 94 -3.21 -8.52 -13.86
N PRO A 95 -2.18 -8.50 -14.72
CA PRO A 95 -1.00 -9.31 -14.47
C PRO A 95 -0.34 -8.95 -13.14
N PHE A 96 0.16 -9.95 -12.44
CA PHE A 96 0.72 -9.76 -11.11
C PHE A 96 1.83 -8.70 -11.09
N PHE A 97 2.69 -8.67 -12.12
CA PHE A 97 3.78 -7.67 -12.17
C PHE A 97 3.26 -6.25 -12.23
N GLU A 98 2.15 -6.00 -12.93
CA GLU A 98 1.56 -4.67 -12.95
C GLU A 98 1.05 -4.27 -11.57
N VAL A 99 0.38 -5.21 -10.90
CA VAL A 99 -0.14 -4.99 -9.54
C VAL A 99 1.03 -4.70 -8.59
N MET A 100 2.06 -5.52 -8.64
CA MET A 100 3.25 -5.35 -7.79
C MET A 100 3.89 -3.98 -8.01
N ASN A 101 4.09 -3.59 -9.27
CA ASN A 101 4.70 -2.30 -9.58
C ASN A 101 3.90 -1.14 -9.03
N GLU A 102 2.58 -1.17 -9.17
CA GLU A 102 1.74 -0.07 -8.68
C GLU A 102 1.73 0.01 -7.16
N VAL A 103 1.66 -1.13 -6.49
CA VAL A 103 1.64 -1.16 -5.02
C VAL A 103 2.99 -0.71 -4.46
N VAL A 104 4.09 -1.23 -5.00
CA VAL A 104 5.44 -0.83 -4.58
C VAL A 104 5.63 0.67 -4.81
N SER A 105 5.18 1.18 -5.97
CA SER A 105 5.26 2.61 -6.28
C SER A 105 4.48 3.45 -5.28
N THR A 106 3.33 2.96 -4.81
CA THR A 106 2.53 3.68 -3.81
C THR A 106 3.31 3.80 -2.49
N PHE A 107 3.89 2.70 -2.00
CA PHE A 107 4.72 2.75 -0.81
C PHE A 107 5.94 3.65 -0.99
N GLN A 108 6.57 3.60 -2.16
CA GLN A 108 7.73 4.44 -2.46
C GLN A 108 7.37 5.92 -2.45
N ARG A 109 6.22 6.30 -3.02
CA ARG A 109 5.79 7.70 -3.01
C ARG A 109 5.59 8.24 -1.60
N TYR A 110 4.96 7.46 -0.72
CA TYR A 110 4.78 7.87 0.67
C TYR A 110 6.11 7.93 1.42
N HIS A 111 7.01 6.99 1.15
CA HIS A 111 8.36 7.03 1.74
C HIS A 111 9.11 8.28 1.31
N ASP A 112 9.08 8.61 0.02
CA ASP A 112 9.76 9.79 -0.51
C ASP A 112 9.16 11.08 0.05
N PHE A 113 7.84 11.12 0.19
CA PHE A 113 7.15 12.26 0.79
C PHE A 113 7.58 12.45 2.25
N GLU A 114 7.62 11.38 3.02
CA GLU A 114 8.08 11.42 4.40
C GLU A 114 9.52 11.93 4.48
N THR A 115 10.40 11.43 3.61
CA THR A 115 11.78 11.87 3.54
C THR A 115 11.87 13.37 3.25
N GLN A 116 11.06 13.85 2.29
CA GLN A 116 11.00 15.27 1.96
C GLN A 116 10.57 16.12 3.15
N LEU A 117 9.52 15.68 3.87
CA LEU A 117 9.05 16.40 5.06
C LEU A 117 10.13 16.45 6.14
N ASN A 118 10.83 15.34 6.36
CA ASN A 118 11.90 15.27 7.34
C ASN A 118 13.07 16.18 6.96
N GLN A 119 13.40 16.27 5.68
CA GLN A 119 14.44 17.18 5.21
C GLN A 119 14.06 18.65 5.44
N ILE A 120 12.81 19.00 5.22
CA ILE A 120 12.32 20.35 5.48
C ILE A 120 12.46 20.67 6.98
N VAL A 121 11.99 19.77 7.84
CA VAL A 121 12.04 19.99 9.30
C VAL A 121 13.47 20.09 9.79
N THR A 122 14.36 19.16 9.41
CA THR A 122 15.74 19.14 9.88
C THR A 122 16.59 20.24 9.26
N GLY A 123 16.21 20.71 8.07
CA GLY A 123 16.90 21.80 7.38
C GLY A 123 16.45 23.20 7.79
N GLY A 124 15.59 23.31 8.81
CA GLY A 124 15.11 24.60 9.28
C GLY A 124 13.99 25.18 8.41
N GLY A 125 13.29 24.35 7.66
CA GLY A 125 12.16 24.78 6.84
C GLY A 125 11.00 25.30 7.67
N THR A 126 10.13 26.06 7.00
CA THR A 126 8.99 26.71 7.65
C THR A 126 7.71 25.89 7.46
N LEU A 127 6.66 26.29 8.21
CA LEU A 127 5.33 25.71 8.02
C LEU A 127 4.85 25.88 6.58
N VAL A 128 5.18 27.01 5.94
CA VAL A 128 4.82 27.25 4.53
C VAL A 128 5.48 26.21 3.61
N ASP A 129 6.74 25.87 3.87
CA ASP A 129 7.45 24.85 3.10
C ASP A 129 6.79 23.48 3.26
N LEU A 130 6.37 23.12 4.47
CA LEU A 130 5.66 21.87 4.72
C LEU A 130 4.32 21.83 4.01
N CYS A 131 3.56 22.92 4.05
CA CYS A 131 2.27 23.01 3.37
C CYS A 131 2.43 22.90 1.86
N ARG A 132 3.48 23.52 1.30
CA ARG A 132 3.77 23.46 -0.13
C ARG A 132 4.11 22.04 -0.56
N ALA A 133 4.92 21.34 0.22
CA ALA A 133 5.28 19.95 -0.06
C ALA A 133 4.05 19.04 -0.02
N GLY A 134 3.19 19.20 1.00
CA GLY A 134 1.97 18.43 1.13
C GLY A 134 0.99 18.68 -0.02
N SER A 135 0.82 19.94 -0.40
CA SER A 135 -0.05 20.32 -1.52
C SER A 135 0.43 19.69 -2.83
N ALA A 136 1.73 19.75 -3.10
CA ALA A 136 2.31 19.14 -4.30
C ALA A 136 2.13 17.64 -4.31
N PHE A 137 2.34 16.97 -3.18
CA PHE A 137 2.17 15.53 -3.07
C PHE A 137 0.74 15.10 -3.36
N PHE A 138 -0.24 15.74 -2.73
CA PHE A 138 -1.64 15.39 -2.91
C PHE A 138 -2.16 15.70 -4.31
N GLN A 139 -1.70 16.77 -4.93
CA GLN A 139 -2.04 17.07 -6.31
C GLN A 139 -1.52 16.01 -7.28
N ASN A 140 -0.28 15.55 -7.06
CA ASN A 140 0.35 14.58 -7.94
C ASN A 140 -0.22 13.17 -7.79
N THR A 141 -0.79 12.84 -6.63
CA THR A 141 -1.30 11.51 -6.35
C THR A 141 -2.82 11.43 -6.35
N ASN A 142 -3.51 12.54 -6.57
CA ASN A 142 -4.97 12.65 -6.51
C ASN A 142 -5.57 12.26 -5.15
N LEU A 143 -4.74 12.16 -4.11
CA LEU A 143 -5.21 11.82 -2.78
C LEU A 143 -5.94 12.97 -2.11
N LEU A 144 -5.73 14.20 -2.57
CA LEU A 144 -6.40 15.37 -2.02
C LEU A 144 -7.92 15.24 -2.12
N GLN A 145 -8.42 14.74 -3.23
CA GLN A 145 -9.85 14.56 -3.42
C GLN A 145 -10.42 13.53 -2.45
N SER A 146 -9.69 12.45 -2.19
CA SER A 146 -10.10 11.44 -1.21
C SER A 146 -10.12 11.99 0.20
N VAL A 147 -9.18 12.83 0.55
CA VAL A 147 -9.07 13.43 1.89
C VAL A 147 -10.19 14.45 2.12
N LEU A 148 -10.59 15.19 1.10
CA LEU A 148 -11.58 16.25 1.21
C LEU A 148 -13.04 15.80 1.13
N ARG A 149 -13.27 14.52 0.86
CA ARG A 149 -14.62 13.97 0.78
C ARG A 149 -15.22 13.65 2.14
#